data_64ef381ccb489cfeff268bd10a6cf353
#
_entry.id   64ef381ccb489cfeff268bd10a6cf353
#
_cell.length_a   1.000
_cell.length_b   1.000
_cell.length_c   1.000
_cell.angle_alpha   90.00
_cell.angle_beta   90.00
_cell.angle_gamma   90.00
#
_symmetry.space_group_name_H-M   'P 1'
#
loop_
_entity.id
_entity.type
_entity.pdbx_description
1 polymer ?
#
loop_
_entity_poly.entity_id
_entity_poly.type
_entity_poly.pdbx_seq_one_letter_code
_entity_poly.pdbx_strand_id
1 'polypeptide(L)'
;LPYTVALPLYRDLKGASPSCLFESASPTDKSSRMSVIGFEPPLELVGKDERLTLYLLHPRGAVFYDFVKTEFAQFIENEKDGQLVLNIPKPPFFGPEDERLERQNIVQPLRQMLAAFKTGDKNFMGFYGAFGYRFVYQFEDIRHGKPCPEPDFHLFLFDNILLFNHLT
;
A
#
# COMPACT_ATOMS: atom_id res chain seq x y z
N LEU A 1 -3.03 27.77 0.28
CA LEU A 1 -3.77 27.80 1.56
C LEU A 1 -2.76 27.76 2.71
N PRO A 2 -2.99 28.51 3.81
CA PRO A 2 -2.07 28.47 4.94
C PRO A 2 -1.95 27.06 5.56
N TYR A 3 -0.80 26.72 6.12
CA TYR A 3 -0.52 25.46 6.80
C TYR A 3 -1.57 25.02 7.81
N THR A 4 -2.30 25.96 8.37
CA THR A 4 -3.33 25.73 9.39
C THR A 4 -4.59 25.04 8.88
N VAL A 5 -4.74 24.82 7.57
CA VAL A 5 -6.00 24.31 6.98
C VAL A 5 -6.01 22.79 6.83
N ALA A 6 -4.88 22.15 6.61
CA ALA A 6 -4.83 20.71 6.31
C ALA A 6 -5.31 19.84 7.51
N LEU A 7 -4.83 20.12 8.72
CA LEU A 7 -5.21 19.34 9.91
C LEU A 7 -6.70 19.49 10.31
N PRO A 8 -7.30 20.70 10.38
CA PRO A 8 -8.75 20.85 10.59
C PRO A 8 -9.57 20.08 9.56
N LEU A 9 -9.26 20.27 8.26
CA LEU A 9 -9.97 19.59 7.19
C LEU A 9 -9.81 18.05 7.27
N TYR A 10 -8.63 17.56 7.61
CA TYR A 10 -8.42 16.13 7.86
C TYR A 10 -9.32 15.61 8.98
N ARG A 11 -9.48 16.36 10.07
CA ARG A 11 -10.37 15.99 11.19
C ARG A 11 -11.83 15.89 10.76
N ASP A 12 -12.25 16.74 9.84
CA ASP A 12 -13.62 16.74 9.30
C ASP A 12 -13.83 15.58 8.32
N LEU A 13 -12.82 15.25 7.50
CA LEU A 13 -12.90 14.23 6.46
C LEU A 13 -12.63 12.79 6.94
N LYS A 14 -11.86 12.63 8.01
CA LYS A 14 -11.39 11.29 8.42
C LYS A 14 -12.48 10.28 8.77
N GLY A 15 -13.70 10.71 9.11
CA GLY A 15 -14.84 9.82 9.38
C GLY A 15 -14.49 8.59 10.24
N ALA A 16 -15.18 7.48 9.98
CA ALA A 16 -14.90 6.16 10.56
C ALA A 16 -13.99 5.29 9.69
N SER A 17 -13.81 5.66 8.41
CA SER A 17 -12.96 4.94 7.45
C SER A 17 -11.48 5.23 7.67
N PRO A 18 -10.58 4.33 7.27
CA PRO A 18 -9.15 4.59 7.25
C PRO A 18 -8.83 5.87 6.47
N SER A 19 -7.88 6.63 6.98
CA SER A 19 -7.46 7.90 6.38
C SER A 19 -6.02 8.21 6.75
N CYS A 20 -5.34 9.05 5.97
CA CYS A 20 -3.99 9.48 6.26
C CYS A 20 -3.82 10.98 6.05
N LEU A 21 -2.92 11.58 6.82
CA LEU A 21 -2.43 12.94 6.65
C LEU A 21 -0.91 12.91 6.65
N PHE A 22 -0.32 13.35 5.55
CA PHE A 22 1.10 13.65 5.48
C PHE A 22 1.26 15.16 5.41
N GLU A 23 1.82 15.73 6.44
CA GLU A 23 2.02 17.16 6.57
C GLU A 23 3.50 17.48 6.66
N SER A 24 3.94 18.42 5.84
CA SER A 24 5.32 18.90 5.87
C SER A 24 5.42 20.10 6.81
N ALA A 25 6.17 19.94 7.90
CA ALA A 25 6.17 20.87 9.02
C ALA A 25 7.24 21.98 8.95
N SER A 26 8.10 22.03 7.93
CA SER A 26 9.17 23.03 7.86
C SER A 26 8.83 24.21 6.93
N PRO A 27 8.57 25.42 7.45
CA PRO A 27 8.27 26.58 6.62
C PRO A 27 9.47 27.14 5.86
N THR A 28 10.68 26.68 6.16
CA THR A 28 11.94 27.22 5.63
C THR A 28 12.59 26.36 4.55
N ASP A 29 12.10 25.12 4.35
CA ASP A 29 12.73 24.19 3.42
C ASP A 29 11.98 24.10 2.10
N LYS A 30 12.72 24.16 0.99
CA LYS A 30 12.17 24.04 -0.38
C LYS A 30 11.48 22.67 -0.62
N SER A 31 11.72 21.68 0.24
CA SER A 31 11.11 20.35 0.18
C SER A 31 9.75 20.25 0.86
N SER A 32 9.39 21.19 1.74
CA SER A 32 8.19 21.16 2.59
C SER A 32 7.00 21.91 1.98
N ARG A 33 6.64 21.57 0.75
CA ARG A 33 5.69 22.39 -0.03
C ARG A 33 4.28 21.86 -0.08
N MET A 34 4.07 20.60 0.33
CA MET A 34 2.81 19.92 0.10
C MET A 34 2.35 19.16 1.32
N SER A 35 1.05 19.24 1.61
CA SER A 35 0.37 18.28 2.48
C SER A 35 -0.57 17.42 1.65
N VAL A 36 -0.70 16.15 2.07
CA VAL A 36 -1.51 15.13 1.39
C VAL A 36 -2.49 14.55 2.38
N ILE A 37 -3.78 14.57 2.04
CA ILE A 37 -4.84 13.89 2.78
C ILE A 37 -5.40 12.78 1.90
N GLY A 38 -5.37 11.53 2.38
CA GLY A 38 -6.09 10.42 1.79
C GLY A 38 -7.25 10.00 2.69
N PHE A 39 -8.40 9.67 2.11
CA PHE A 39 -9.59 9.25 2.85
C PHE A 39 -10.43 8.25 2.06
N GLU A 40 -11.19 7.43 2.78
CA GLU A 40 -12.06 6.39 2.22
C GLU A 40 -11.35 5.50 1.18
N PRO A 41 -10.27 4.80 1.54
CA PRO A 41 -9.57 3.95 0.60
C PRO A 41 -10.47 2.83 0.07
N PRO A 42 -10.44 2.52 -1.23
CA PRO A 42 -11.24 1.43 -1.78
C PRO A 42 -10.71 0.03 -1.47
N LEU A 43 -9.41 -0.10 -1.18
CA LEU A 43 -8.77 -1.36 -0.84
C LEU A 43 -7.87 -1.25 0.37
N GLU A 44 -7.82 -2.33 1.14
CA GLU A 44 -6.84 -2.60 2.20
C GLU A 44 -6.04 -3.86 1.85
N LEU A 45 -4.74 -3.84 2.10
CA LEU A 45 -3.82 -4.94 1.84
C LEU A 45 -3.00 -5.23 3.08
N VAL A 46 -3.04 -6.48 3.52
CA VAL A 46 -2.25 -6.97 4.66
C VAL A 46 -1.38 -8.13 4.18
N GLY A 47 -0.07 -7.95 4.27
CA GLY A 47 0.90 -8.97 3.89
C GLY A 47 1.64 -9.55 5.09
N LYS A 48 1.75 -10.87 5.15
CA LYS A 48 2.52 -11.56 6.19
C LYS A 48 3.08 -12.87 5.67
N ASP A 49 4.40 -13.04 5.78
CA ASP A 49 5.11 -14.22 5.29
C ASP A 49 4.80 -14.47 3.79
N GLU A 50 4.09 -15.54 3.43
CA GLU A 50 3.68 -15.86 2.06
C GLU A 50 2.20 -15.53 1.79
N ARG A 51 1.49 -14.96 2.76
CA ARG A 51 0.07 -14.65 2.67
C ARG A 51 -0.17 -13.17 2.42
N LEU A 52 -0.92 -12.88 1.36
CA LEU A 52 -1.46 -11.55 1.07
C LEU A 52 -2.98 -11.59 1.17
N THR A 53 -3.54 -10.69 1.99
CA THR A 53 -4.98 -10.53 2.11
C THR A 53 -5.38 -9.16 1.57
N LEU A 54 -6.33 -9.14 0.63
CA LEU A 54 -6.97 -7.94 0.12
C LEU A 54 -8.38 -7.85 0.69
N TYR A 55 -8.77 -6.66 1.10
CA TYR A 55 -10.14 -6.34 1.50
C TYR A 55 -10.69 -5.27 0.57
N LEU A 56 -11.83 -5.57 -0.07
CA LEU A 56 -12.59 -4.60 -0.84
C LEU A 56 -13.41 -3.74 0.13
N LEU A 57 -12.94 -2.53 0.42
CA LEU A 57 -13.60 -1.63 1.37
C LEU A 57 -14.70 -0.79 0.72
N HIS A 58 -14.59 -0.52 -0.59
CA HIS A 58 -15.56 0.26 -1.35
C HIS A 58 -15.67 -0.27 -2.79
N PRO A 59 -16.87 -0.24 -3.42
CA PRO A 59 -17.06 -0.72 -4.79
C PRO A 59 -16.12 -0.12 -5.83
N ARG A 60 -15.59 1.10 -5.63
CA ARG A 60 -14.57 1.70 -6.51
C ARG A 60 -13.31 0.84 -6.62
N GLY A 61 -13.01 0.05 -5.59
CA GLY A 61 -11.86 -0.83 -5.57
C GLY A 61 -11.99 -2.09 -6.41
N ALA A 62 -13.18 -2.39 -6.95
CA ALA A 62 -13.45 -3.63 -7.68
C ALA A 62 -12.46 -3.86 -8.84
N VAL A 63 -12.14 -2.80 -9.59
CA VAL A 63 -11.21 -2.90 -10.72
C VAL A 63 -9.81 -3.39 -10.30
N PHE A 64 -9.33 -2.96 -9.16
CA PHE A 64 -8.02 -3.37 -8.61
C PHE A 64 -8.11 -4.78 -8.00
N TYR A 65 -9.21 -5.06 -7.32
CA TYR A 65 -9.49 -6.36 -6.72
C TYR A 65 -9.58 -7.46 -7.79
N ASP A 66 -10.37 -7.22 -8.85
CA ASP A 66 -10.56 -8.15 -9.96
C ASP A 66 -9.27 -8.33 -10.77
N PHE A 67 -8.46 -7.27 -10.92
CA PHE A 67 -7.13 -7.36 -11.53
C PHE A 67 -6.25 -8.36 -10.75
N VAL A 68 -6.12 -8.20 -9.43
CA VAL A 68 -5.32 -9.12 -8.61
C VAL A 68 -5.90 -10.53 -8.64
N LYS A 69 -7.21 -10.68 -8.57
CA LYS A 69 -7.89 -11.96 -8.64
C LYS A 69 -7.61 -12.68 -9.97
N THR A 70 -7.53 -11.94 -11.07
CA THR A 70 -7.26 -12.49 -12.40
C THR A 70 -5.80 -12.85 -12.58
N GLU A 71 -4.90 -11.91 -12.31
CA GLU A 71 -3.46 -12.07 -12.54
C GLU A 71 -2.81 -13.09 -11.60
N PHE A 72 -3.37 -13.25 -10.39
CA PHE A 72 -2.86 -14.14 -9.35
C PHE A 72 -3.80 -15.31 -9.03
N ALA A 73 -4.65 -15.70 -9.97
CA ALA A 73 -5.65 -16.75 -9.78
C ALA A 73 -5.10 -18.07 -9.24
N GLN A 74 -3.88 -18.45 -9.66
CA GLN A 74 -3.21 -19.68 -9.22
C GLN A 74 -2.79 -19.68 -7.74
N PHE A 75 -2.78 -18.51 -7.09
CA PHE A 75 -2.40 -18.36 -5.68
C PHE A 75 -3.59 -18.12 -4.76
N ILE A 76 -4.82 -18.11 -5.28
CA ILE A 76 -6.00 -17.89 -4.46
C ILE A 76 -6.20 -19.07 -3.51
N GLU A 77 -6.15 -18.79 -2.22
CA GLU A 77 -6.47 -19.74 -1.15
C GLU A 77 -7.95 -19.68 -0.76
N ASN A 78 -8.49 -18.45 -0.68
CA ASN A 78 -9.88 -18.21 -0.30
C ASN A 78 -10.39 -16.88 -0.85
N GLU A 79 -11.69 -16.84 -1.14
CA GLU A 79 -12.42 -15.61 -1.47
C GLU A 79 -13.78 -15.63 -0.79
N LYS A 80 -14.07 -14.62 0.00
CA LYS A 80 -15.36 -14.51 0.71
C LYS A 80 -15.64 -13.07 1.12
N ASP A 81 -16.86 -12.61 0.89
CA ASP A 81 -17.39 -11.34 1.40
C ASP A 81 -16.47 -10.11 1.14
N GLY A 82 -15.89 -10.03 -0.06
CA GLY A 82 -14.95 -8.96 -0.43
C GLY A 82 -13.54 -9.12 0.13
N GLN A 83 -13.25 -10.24 0.75
CA GLN A 83 -11.90 -10.62 1.14
C GLN A 83 -11.31 -11.63 0.16
N LEU A 84 -10.12 -11.36 -0.36
CA LEU A 84 -9.32 -12.25 -1.19
C LEU A 84 -8.04 -12.61 -0.46
N VAL A 85 -7.80 -13.90 -0.25
CA VAL A 85 -6.59 -14.40 0.38
C VAL A 85 -5.76 -15.14 -0.65
N LEU A 86 -4.53 -14.68 -0.84
CA LEU A 86 -3.54 -15.30 -1.70
C LEU A 86 -2.44 -15.95 -0.85
N ASN A 87 -2.01 -17.13 -1.24
CA ASN A 87 -0.80 -17.77 -0.73
C ASN A 87 0.25 -17.79 -1.85
N ILE A 88 1.22 -16.88 -1.78
CA ILE A 88 2.24 -16.68 -2.80
C ILE A 88 3.57 -17.20 -2.24
N PRO A 89 3.96 -18.42 -2.59
CA PRO A 89 5.18 -19.02 -2.04
C PRO A 89 6.40 -18.23 -2.51
N LYS A 90 7.36 -18.08 -1.59
CA LYS A 90 8.65 -17.47 -1.84
C LYS A 90 9.70 -18.58 -2.04
N PRO A 91 10.01 -18.99 -3.28
CA PRO A 91 11.01 -20.04 -3.54
C PRO A 91 12.40 -19.60 -3.06
N PRO A 92 13.28 -20.54 -2.66
CA PRO A 92 14.68 -20.24 -2.42
C PRO A 92 15.31 -19.54 -3.63
N PHE A 93 16.21 -18.60 -3.39
CA PHE A 93 16.87 -17.87 -4.47
C PHE A 93 18.38 -18.18 -4.49
N PHE A 94 18.88 -18.57 -5.67
CA PHE A 94 20.28 -18.94 -5.90
C PHE A 94 20.94 -18.13 -7.03
N GLY A 95 20.27 -17.05 -7.48
CA GLY A 95 20.75 -16.19 -8.56
C GLY A 95 21.58 -15.00 -8.10
N PRO A 96 21.98 -14.13 -9.03
CA PRO A 96 22.65 -12.87 -8.76
C PRO A 96 21.80 -11.95 -7.85
N GLU A 97 22.47 -11.10 -7.09
CA GLU A 97 21.80 -10.24 -6.08
C GLU A 97 20.79 -9.26 -6.69
N ASP A 98 21.07 -8.74 -7.86
CA ASP A 98 20.20 -7.82 -8.60
C ASP A 98 18.87 -8.47 -9.04
N GLU A 99 18.85 -9.78 -9.31
CA GLU A 99 17.64 -10.52 -9.64
C GLU A 99 16.79 -10.87 -8.40
N ARG A 100 17.34 -10.74 -7.22
CA ARG A 100 16.64 -11.08 -5.96
C ARG A 100 15.36 -10.28 -5.75
N LEU A 101 15.34 -9.03 -6.18
CA LEU A 101 14.19 -8.15 -6.09
C LEU A 101 13.02 -8.56 -7.00
N GLU A 102 13.30 -9.31 -8.07
CA GLU A 102 12.31 -9.83 -9.02
C GLU A 102 11.69 -11.15 -8.58
N ARG A 103 12.22 -11.76 -7.51
CA ARG A 103 11.76 -13.02 -6.96
C ARG A 103 10.28 -12.97 -6.60
N GLN A 104 9.57 -14.08 -6.88
CA GLN A 104 8.18 -14.24 -6.48
C GLN A 104 8.00 -14.08 -4.97
N ASN A 105 7.09 -13.20 -4.57
CA ASN A 105 6.70 -12.95 -3.19
C ASN A 105 5.40 -12.15 -3.13
N ILE A 106 4.89 -11.88 -1.93
CA ILE A 106 3.64 -11.13 -1.71
C ILE A 106 3.68 -9.66 -2.15
N VAL A 107 4.84 -9.13 -2.56
CA VAL A 107 4.97 -7.76 -3.07
C VAL A 107 4.65 -7.67 -4.56
N GLN A 108 4.69 -8.78 -5.30
CA GLN A 108 4.42 -8.80 -6.73
C GLN A 108 3.03 -8.25 -7.11
N PRO A 109 1.92 -8.60 -6.42
CA PRO A 109 0.62 -7.99 -6.71
C PRO A 109 0.62 -6.48 -6.58
N LEU A 110 1.32 -5.92 -5.57
CA LEU A 110 1.44 -4.47 -5.39
C LEU A 110 2.17 -3.81 -6.56
N ARG A 111 3.30 -4.38 -6.96
CA ARG A 111 4.11 -3.89 -8.09
C ARG A 111 3.33 -3.92 -9.40
N GLN A 112 2.64 -5.03 -9.67
CA GLN A 112 1.85 -5.18 -10.89
C GLN A 112 0.65 -4.23 -10.90
N MET A 113 -0.04 -4.04 -9.77
CA MET A 113 -1.09 -3.04 -9.65
C MET A 113 -0.57 -1.63 -9.94
N LEU A 114 0.54 -1.24 -9.30
CA LEU A 114 1.15 0.09 -9.55
C LEU A 114 1.56 0.28 -11.00
N ALA A 115 2.06 -0.77 -11.67
CA ALA A 115 2.44 -0.71 -13.08
C ALA A 115 1.21 -0.62 -14.00
N ALA A 116 0.18 -1.43 -13.76
CA ALA A 116 -1.02 -1.50 -14.59
C ALA A 116 -1.89 -0.23 -14.49
N PHE A 117 -1.96 0.37 -13.29
CA PHE A 117 -2.82 1.53 -13.02
C PHE A 117 -2.02 2.84 -12.89
N LYS A 118 -0.77 2.86 -13.36
CA LYS A 118 0.04 4.06 -13.38
C LYS A 118 -0.63 5.13 -14.23
N THR A 119 -1.07 6.20 -13.60
CA THR A 119 -1.54 7.42 -14.25
C THR A 119 -0.44 8.48 -14.12
N GLY A 120 -0.32 9.39 -15.07
CA GLY A 120 0.80 10.33 -15.27
C GLY A 120 1.50 10.89 -14.02
N ASP A 121 2.60 11.55 -14.17
CA ASP A 121 3.60 11.89 -13.12
C ASP A 121 3.13 12.78 -11.95
N LYS A 122 1.91 13.31 -12.00
CA LYS A 122 1.33 14.18 -10.95
C LYS A 122 0.22 13.50 -10.15
N ASN A 123 0.04 12.20 -10.30
CA ASN A 123 -0.98 11.47 -9.58
C ASN A 123 -0.40 10.92 -8.27
N PHE A 124 -1.04 11.26 -7.17
CA PHE A 124 -0.70 10.78 -5.82
C PHE A 124 -1.51 9.54 -5.42
N MET A 125 -2.31 8.98 -6.34
CA MET A 125 -2.96 7.69 -6.10
C MET A 125 -1.89 6.62 -5.86
N GLY A 126 -2.06 5.83 -4.81
CA GLY A 126 -1.06 4.83 -4.46
C GLY A 126 -1.33 4.16 -3.13
N PHE A 127 -0.37 3.35 -2.72
CA PHE A 127 -0.41 2.65 -1.45
C PHE A 127 0.20 3.50 -0.34
N TYR A 128 -0.56 3.66 0.73
CA TYR A 128 -0.15 4.38 1.94
C TYR A 128 -0.38 3.49 3.15
N GLY A 129 0.57 3.47 4.07
CA GLY A 129 0.49 2.66 5.27
C GLY A 129 1.84 2.42 5.90
N ALA A 130 2.06 1.23 6.44
CA ALA A 130 3.27 0.88 7.16
C ALA A 130 3.89 -0.42 6.64
N PHE A 131 5.22 -0.43 6.61
CA PHE A 131 6.03 -1.63 6.44
C PHE A 131 6.64 -1.98 7.80
N GLY A 132 6.41 -3.23 8.23
CA GLY A 132 7.05 -3.77 9.42
C GLY A 132 8.53 -4.07 9.17
N TYR A 133 9.32 -4.18 10.26
CA TYR A 133 10.73 -4.54 10.13
C TYR A 133 10.95 -5.87 9.39
N ARG A 134 10.05 -6.81 9.53
CA ARG A 134 10.10 -8.13 8.89
C ARG A 134 9.88 -8.10 7.37
N PHE A 135 9.45 -6.97 6.82
CA PHE A 135 9.32 -6.80 5.38
C PHE A 135 10.61 -7.10 4.61
N VAL A 136 11.77 -6.93 5.25
CA VAL A 136 13.07 -7.30 4.69
C VAL A 136 13.13 -8.78 4.30
N TYR A 137 12.42 -9.66 5.01
CA TYR A 137 12.40 -11.09 4.72
C TYR A 137 11.68 -11.45 3.41
N GLN A 138 10.96 -10.51 2.81
CA GLN A 138 10.39 -10.70 1.47
C GLN A 138 11.49 -10.72 0.39
N PHE A 139 12.63 -10.10 0.66
CA PHE A 139 13.75 -9.96 -0.28
C PHE A 139 14.99 -10.73 0.15
N GLU A 140 15.22 -10.84 1.46
CA GLU A 140 16.41 -11.46 2.01
C GLU A 140 16.11 -12.85 2.59
N ASP A 141 17.06 -13.79 2.42
CA ASP A 141 17.00 -15.12 3.03
C ASP A 141 17.71 -15.13 4.39
N ILE A 142 17.26 -14.25 5.28
CA ILE A 142 17.74 -14.16 6.65
C ILE A 142 16.97 -15.17 7.52
N ARG A 143 17.65 -15.83 8.43
CA ARG A 143 16.98 -16.74 9.38
C ARG A 143 16.01 -15.94 10.24
N HIS A 144 14.77 -16.36 10.26
CA HIS A 144 13.76 -15.77 11.11
C HIS A 144 14.15 -15.93 12.58
N GLY A 145 14.06 -14.84 13.31
CA GLY A 145 14.13 -14.83 14.76
C GLY A 145 12.85 -15.43 15.39
N LYS A 146 12.42 -14.83 16.50
CA LYS A 146 11.18 -15.27 17.17
C LYS A 146 9.95 -14.98 16.28
N PRO A 147 8.89 -15.82 16.36
CA PRO A 147 7.60 -15.51 15.72
C PRO A 147 7.12 -14.11 16.11
N CYS A 148 6.64 -13.36 15.12
CA CYS A 148 6.10 -12.01 15.31
C CYS A 148 4.64 -12.00 14.82
N PRO A 149 3.68 -11.55 15.62
CA PRO A 149 2.28 -11.49 15.21
C PRO A 149 2.01 -10.40 14.17
N GLU A 150 2.84 -9.36 14.15
CA GLU A 150 2.65 -8.19 13.28
C GLU A 150 2.79 -8.55 11.79
N PRO A 151 2.04 -7.87 10.89
CA PRO A 151 2.19 -8.03 9.45
C PRO A 151 3.54 -7.48 8.97
N ASP A 152 4.00 -8.01 7.83
CA ASP A 152 5.18 -7.49 7.13
C ASP A 152 4.87 -6.12 6.53
N PHE A 153 3.62 -5.93 6.06
CA PHE A 153 3.08 -4.62 5.69
C PHE A 153 1.55 -4.57 5.87
N HIS A 154 1.08 -3.34 6.08
CA HIS A 154 -0.35 -3.01 6.13
C HIS A 154 -0.56 -1.72 5.35
N LEU A 155 -1.22 -1.79 4.21
CA LEU A 155 -1.34 -0.72 3.24
C LEU A 155 -2.80 -0.50 2.85
N PHE A 156 -3.11 0.74 2.51
CA PHE A 156 -4.37 1.13 1.90
C PHE A 156 -4.10 1.76 0.55
N LEU A 157 -4.89 1.41 -0.46
CA LEU A 157 -4.89 2.12 -1.73
C LEU A 157 -5.80 3.33 -1.59
N PHE A 158 -5.26 4.55 -1.76
CA PHE A 158 -6.06 5.76 -1.79
C PHE A 158 -6.22 6.29 -3.21
N ASP A 159 -7.47 6.50 -3.61
CA ASP A 159 -7.90 7.17 -4.84
C ASP A 159 -8.55 8.54 -4.58
N ASN A 160 -9.08 8.75 -3.36
CA ASN A 160 -9.53 10.05 -2.87
C ASN A 160 -8.38 10.76 -2.17
N ILE A 161 -7.76 11.72 -2.86
CA ILE A 161 -6.58 12.42 -2.37
C ILE A 161 -6.76 13.94 -2.55
N LEU A 162 -6.53 14.68 -1.47
CA LEU A 162 -6.44 16.13 -1.47
C LEU A 162 -4.99 16.57 -1.32
N LEU A 163 -4.57 17.44 -2.20
CA LEU A 163 -3.22 18.01 -2.19
C LEU A 163 -3.29 19.50 -1.83
N PHE A 164 -2.49 19.90 -0.88
CA PHE A 164 -2.30 21.30 -0.51
C PHE A 164 -0.91 21.75 -0.91
N ASN A 165 -0.85 22.72 -1.83
CA ASN A 165 0.38 23.40 -2.14
C ASN A 165 0.49 24.64 -1.24
N HIS A 166 1.51 24.69 -0.40
CA HIS A 166 1.73 25.78 0.56
C HIS A 166 2.47 26.99 -0.03
N LEU A 167 2.82 26.96 -1.33
CA LEU A 167 3.57 28.03 -2.01
C LEU A 167 2.68 28.94 -2.87
N THR A 168 1.39 28.67 -2.97
CA THR A 168 0.44 29.46 -3.77
C THR A 168 -0.63 30.10 -2.91
#